data_22157d8bacc1dd8182dcd1258df6cb62
#
_entry.id   22157d8bacc1dd8182dcd1258df6cb62
#
_cell.length_a   1.000
_cell.length_b   1.000
_cell.length_c   1.000
_cell.angle_alpha   90.00
_cell.angle_beta   90.00
_cell.angle_gamma   90.00
#
_symmetry.space_group_name_H-M   'P 1'
#
loop_
_entity.id
_entity.type
_entity.pdbx_description
1 polymer ?
#
loop_
_entity_poly.entity_id
_entity_poly.type
_entity_poly.pdbx_seq_one_letter_code
_entity_poly.pdbx_strand_id
1 'polypeptide(L)'
;MVQCLVVDDDPRILNYIASHLQTEHIDAYTQPSGEAALKLLEKQRVDIVVVDIMMDGMDGFQLCNTLKNDYDIPVIMLTARDALSDKERAFISGTDDYVTKLFEVKELIFRIRAVLRRYNINSNSEMTIGNLTLNQSYLELQVSNKTMTLPNKEFQLLFMLAARPKQIFTREQIIEKIWGYDYEGDERTVDVHIKRLRQRLKKLNATLTIETVRGQGYKVENHV
;
A
#
# COMPACT_ATOMS: atom_id res chain seq x y z
N MET A 1 2.35 8.49 9.91
CA MET A 1 3.67 7.84 10.02
C MET A 1 3.51 6.41 9.51
N VAL A 2 4.51 5.82 8.86
CA VAL A 2 4.44 4.42 8.39
C VAL A 2 4.37 3.49 9.58
N GLN A 3 3.46 2.51 9.54
CA GLN A 3 3.26 1.51 10.58
C GLN A 3 3.86 0.18 10.09
N CYS A 4 4.94 -0.27 10.70
CA CYS A 4 5.61 -1.53 10.38
C CYS A 4 5.33 -2.56 11.48
N LEU A 5 4.90 -3.76 11.11
CA LEU A 5 4.82 -4.89 12.04
C LEU A 5 6.04 -5.80 11.83
N VAL A 6 6.75 -6.10 12.91
CA VAL A 6 7.88 -7.04 12.92
C VAL A 6 7.47 -8.30 13.67
N VAL A 7 7.62 -9.45 13.04
CA VAL A 7 7.24 -10.77 13.60
C VAL A 7 8.46 -11.68 13.60
N ASP A 8 8.93 -12.04 14.77
CA ASP A 8 10.09 -12.92 15.00
C ASP A 8 9.97 -13.52 16.41
N ASP A 9 10.32 -14.76 16.61
CA ASP A 9 10.27 -15.41 17.94
C ASP A 9 11.45 -15.02 18.86
N ASP A 10 12.50 -14.39 18.31
CA ASP A 10 13.63 -13.86 19.10
C ASP A 10 13.36 -12.40 19.52
N PRO A 11 13.12 -12.14 20.83
CA PRO A 11 12.84 -10.79 21.33
C PRO A 11 14.02 -9.82 21.13
N ARG A 12 15.25 -10.32 20.96
CA ARG A 12 16.43 -9.49 20.70
C ARG A 12 16.36 -8.91 19.29
N ILE A 13 15.93 -9.71 18.31
CA ILE A 13 15.74 -9.28 16.92
C ILE A 13 14.61 -8.26 16.85
N LEU A 14 13.47 -8.53 17.51
CA LEU A 14 12.34 -7.60 17.57
C LEU A 14 12.77 -6.23 18.10
N ASN A 15 13.45 -6.19 19.26
CA ASN A 15 13.91 -4.95 19.87
C ASN A 15 14.94 -4.23 19.01
N TYR A 16 15.86 -4.97 18.39
CA TYR A 16 16.89 -4.43 17.52
C TYR A 16 16.30 -3.74 16.30
N ILE A 17 15.39 -4.41 15.59
CA ILE A 17 14.72 -3.83 14.42
C ILE A 17 13.87 -2.63 14.84
N ALA A 18 13.00 -2.78 15.85
CA ALA A 18 12.08 -1.73 16.27
C ALA A 18 12.78 -0.44 16.68
N SER A 19 13.87 -0.54 17.45
CA SER A 19 14.65 0.63 17.88
C SER A 19 15.22 1.43 16.70
N HIS A 20 15.68 0.76 15.65
CA HIS A 20 16.22 1.42 14.46
C HIS A 20 15.11 1.97 13.54
N LEU A 21 13.99 1.28 13.40
CA LEU A 21 12.84 1.80 12.65
C LEU A 21 12.34 3.11 13.24
N GLN A 22 12.29 3.21 14.56
CA GLN A 22 11.87 4.42 15.27
C GLN A 22 12.78 5.62 14.98
N THR A 23 14.10 5.42 14.86
CA THR A 23 15.05 6.50 14.49
C THR A 23 14.83 7.01 13.06
N GLU A 24 14.21 6.21 12.22
CA GLU A 24 13.92 6.51 10.80
C GLU A 24 12.45 6.96 10.57
N HIS A 25 11.75 7.33 11.65
CA HIS A 25 10.36 7.79 11.64
C HIS A 25 9.37 6.73 11.10
N ILE A 26 9.64 5.46 11.39
CA ILE A 26 8.74 4.34 11.13
C ILE A 26 8.29 3.79 12.48
N ASP A 27 6.99 3.84 12.76
CA ASP A 27 6.44 3.24 13.97
C ASP A 27 6.47 1.72 13.84
N ALA A 28 6.97 1.03 14.87
CA ALA A 28 7.12 -0.40 14.86
C ALA A 28 6.22 -1.06 15.91
N TYR A 29 5.36 -1.98 15.46
CA TYR A 29 4.74 -3.00 16.30
C TYR A 29 5.60 -4.26 16.26
N THR A 30 5.68 -4.98 17.35
CA THR A 30 6.42 -6.25 17.44
C THR A 30 5.52 -7.36 17.95
N GLN A 31 5.62 -8.55 17.34
CA GLN A 31 4.87 -9.72 17.76
C GLN A 31 5.76 -10.97 17.72
N PRO A 32 5.64 -11.89 18.72
CA PRO A 32 6.51 -13.05 18.83
C PRO A 32 6.04 -14.25 17.99
N SER A 33 4.89 -14.20 17.33
CA SER A 33 4.34 -15.29 16.50
C SER A 33 3.36 -14.80 15.45
N GLY A 34 3.07 -15.65 14.45
CA GLY A 34 2.10 -15.35 13.41
C GLY A 34 0.68 -15.14 13.95
N GLU A 35 0.25 -15.95 14.92
CA GLU A 35 -1.07 -15.82 15.54
C GLU A 35 -1.22 -14.51 16.31
N ALA A 36 -0.16 -14.08 16.98
CA ALA A 36 -0.14 -12.79 17.68
C ALA A 36 -0.19 -11.63 16.70
N ALA A 37 0.49 -11.76 15.56
CA ALA A 37 0.46 -10.78 14.47
C ALA A 37 -0.96 -10.62 13.89
N LEU A 38 -1.65 -11.72 13.58
CA LEU A 38 -3.02 -11.66 13.07
C LEU A 38 -4.00 -11.03 14.08
N LYS A 39 -3.89 -11.34 15.36
CA LYS A 39 -4.71 -10.69 16.41
C LYS A 39 -4.46 -9.18 16.52
N LEU A 40 -3.24 -8.72 16.25
CA LEU A 40 -2.92 -7.30 16.24
C LEU A 40 -3.58 -6.62 15.03
N LEU A 41 -3.55 -7.25 13.86
CA LEU A 41 -4.13 -6.71 12.63
C LEU A 41 -5.65 -6.53 12.68
N GLU A 42 -6.35 -7.25 13.56
CA GLU A 42 -7.79 -7.02 13.83
C GLU A 42 -8.04 -5.63 14.45
N LYS A 43 -7.05 -5.03 15.12
CA LYS A 43 -7.19 -3.82 15.94
C LYS A 43 -6.34 -2.65 15.44
N GLN A 44 -5.28 -2.94 14.72
CA GLN A 44 -4.29 -1.96 14.29
C GLN A 44 -4.06 -2.05 12.79
N ARG A 45 -4.00 -0.88 12.14
CA ARG A 45 -3.59 -0.78 10.76
C ARG A 45 -2.07 -0.92 10.68
N VAL A 46 -1.61 -1.68 9.69
CA VAL A 46 -0.20 -1.89 9.39
C VAL A 46 0.02 -1.66 7.90
N ASP A 47 1.09 -0.98 7.55
CA ASP A 47 1.42 -0.63 6.17
C ASP A 47 2.39 -1.63 5.53
N ILE A 48 3.19 -2.34 6.34
CA ILE A 48 4.15 -3.37 5.91
C ILE A 48 4.45 -4.33 7.05
N VAL A 49 4.69 -5.59 6.72
CA VAL A 49 5.08 -6.61 7.70
C VAL A 49 6.47 -7.15 7.36
N VAL A 50 7.32 -7.26 8.37
CA VAL A 50 8.61 -7.96 8.32
C VAL A 50 8.46 -9.25 9.12
N VAL A 51 8.68 -10.40 8.48
CA VAL A 51 8.37 -11.73 9.06
C VAL A 51 9.58 -12.62 9.03
N ASP A 52 9.92 -13.23 10.16
CA ASP A 52 10.86 -14.36 10.16
C ASP A 52 10.20 -15.60 9.53
N ILE A 53 10.96 -16.33 8.72
CA ILE A 53 10.50 -17.59 8.12
C ILE A 53 10.36 -18.67 9.19
N MET A 54 11.34 -18.78 10.07
CA MET A 54 11.45 -19.86 11.05
C MET A 54 10.87 -19.43 12.39
N MET A 55 9.62 -19.72 12.60
CA MET A 55 8.92 -19.47 13.87
C MET A 55 8.17 -20.73 14.31
N ASP A 56 8.03 -20.90 15.63
CA ASP A 56 7.20 -21.97 16.19
C ASP A 56 5.71 -21.72 15.92
N GLY A 57 4.95 -22.76 15.62
CA GLY A 57 3.51 -22.68 15.32
C GLY A 57 3.25 -22.29 13.86
N MET A 58 2.68 -21.12 13.63
CA MET A 58 2.49 -20.58 12.28
C MET A 58 3.82 -20.09 11.71
N ASP A 59 4.33 -20.76 10.68
CA ASP A 59 5.57 -20.34 10.01
C ASP A 59 5.39 -19.06 9.20
N GLY A 60 6.54 -18.43 8.81
CA GLY A 60 6.49 -17.17 8.08
C GLY A 60 5.84 -17.27 6.70
N PHE A 61 5.87 -18.44 6.05
CA PHE A 61 5.21 -18.64 4.75
C PHE A 61 3.70 -18.67 4.87
N GLN A 62 3.18 -19.35 5.91
CA GLN A 62 1.75 -19.39 6.21
C GLN A 62 1.22 -17.99 6.55
N LEU A 63 1.95 -17.26 7.41
CA LEU A 63 1.61 -15.89 7.74
C LEU A 63 1.64 -14.98 6.50
N CYS A 64 2.69 -15.07 5.67
CA CYS A 64 2.80 -14.30 4.42
C CYS A 64 1.59 -14.55 3.50
N ASN A 65 1.23 -15.79 3.30
CA ASN A 65 0.08 -16.18 2.46
C ASN A 65 -1.23 -15.54 2.97
N THR A 66 -1.46 -15.58 4.29
CA THR A 66 -2.62 -14.94 4.91
C THR A 66 -2.60 -13.41 4.74
N LEU A 67 -1.44 -12.78 4.98
CA LEU A 67 -1.27 -11.34 4.83
C LEU A 67 -1.53 -10.87 3.39
N LYS A 68 -1.11 -11.66 2.39
CA LYS A 68 -1.31 -11.33 0.99
C LYS A 68 -2.74 -11.55 0.52
N ASN A 69 -3.36 -12.66 0.90
CA ASN A 69 -4.69 -13.03 0.41
C ASN A 69 -5.82 -12.27 1.12
N ASP A 70 -5.71 -12.09 2.43
CA ASP A 70 -6.81 -11.58 3.25
C ASP A 70 -6.68 -10.08 3.56
N TYR A 71 -5.44 -9.56 3.63
CA TYR A 71 -5.17 -8.20 4.06
C TYR A 71 -4.57 -7.31 2.97
N ASP A 72 -4.00 -7.89 1.89
CA ASP A 72 -3.27 -7.16 0.82
C ASP A 72 -2.13 -6.27 1.38
N ILE A 73 -1.47 -6.74 2.44
CA ILE A 73 -0.36 -6.04 3.07
C ILE A 73 0.97 -6.50 2.47
N PRO A 74 1.90 -5.59 2.13
CA PRO A 74 3.23 -5.96 1.68
C PRO A 74 4.05 -6.64 2.77
N VAL A 75 4.81 -7.68 2.35
CA VAL A 75 5.59 -8.53 3.26
C VAL A 75 7.05 -8.60 2.82
N ILE A 76 7.97 -8.41 3.77
CA ILE A 76 9.40 -8.71 3.63
C ILE A 76 9.72 -9.89 4.52
N MET A 77 10.32 -10.95 3.97
CA MET A 77 10.72 -12.11 4.73
C MET A 77 12.16 -12.02 5.21
N LEU A 78 12.41 -12.39 6.47
CA LEU A 78 13.74 -12.60 7.02
C LEU A 78 14.08 -14.09 6.87
N THR A 79 15.19 -14.42 6.23
CA THR A 79 15.62 -15.81 5.95
C THR A 79 17.03 -16.08 6.44
N ALA A 80 17.31 -17.33 6.84
CA ALA A 80 18.67 -17.76 7.11
C ALA A 80 19.50 -17.88 5.79
N ARG A 81 20.80 -17.74 5.87
CA ARG A 81 21.73 -17.56 4.73
C ARG A 81 21.77 -18.71 3.72
N ASP A 82 21.37 -19.93 4.11
CA ASP A 82 21.68 -21.16 3.36
C ASP A 82 20.51 -21.84 2.64
N ALA A 83 19.34 -21.20 2.56
CA ALA A 83 18.16 -21.84 2.01
C ALA A 83 17.80 -21.30 0.61
N LEU A 84 18.46 -21.85 -0.43
CA LEU A 84 17.98 -21.72 -1.81
C LEU A 84 16.54 -22.21 -1.95
N SER A 85 16.16 -23.28 -1.22
CA SER A 85 14.80 -23.80 -1.11
C SER A 85 13.82 -22.79 -0.46
N ASP A 86 14.27 -22.00 0.51
CA ASP A 86 13.44 -21.01 1.15
C ASP A 86 13.19 -19.78 0.26
N LYS A 87 14.16 -19.43 -0.59
CA LYS A 87 13.99 -18.34 -1.58
C LYS A 87 12.97 -18.72 -2.65
N GLU A 88 12.96 -19.96 -3.13
CA GLU A 88 11.96 -20.45 -4.06
C GLU A 88 10.57 -20.49 -3.42
N ARG A 89 10.47 -20.98 -2.17
CA ARG A 89 9.21 -20.98 -1.40
C ARG A 89 8.73 -19.57 -1.08
N ALA A 90 9.62 -18.63 -0.72
CA ALA A 90 9.28 -17.23 -0.50
C ALA A 90 8.71 -16.59 -1.76
N PHE A 91 9.27 -16.87 -2.95
CA PHE A 91 8.74 -16.40 -4.21
C PHE A 91 7.33 -16.94 -4.49
N ILE A 92 7.10 -18.23 -4.20
CA ILE A 92 5.79 -18.88 -4.36
C ILE A 92 4.75 -18.35 -3.35
N SER A 93 5.17 -17.96 -2.13
CA SER A 93 4.26 -17.41 -1.11
C SER A 93 3.83 -15.96 -1.37
N GLY A 94 4.31 -15.34 -2.45
CA GLY A 94 3.93 -13.98 -2.84
C GLY A 94 4.59 -12.87 -2.03
N THR A 95 5.74 -13.14 -1.38
CA THR A 95 6.49 -12.08 -0.67
C THR A 95 6.95 -10.98 -1.64
N ASP A 96 7.04 -9.75 -1.16
CA ASP A 96 7.46 -8.60 -1.97
C ASP A 96 8.97 -8.43 -2.02
N ASP A 97 9.66 -8.89 -0.98
CA ASP A 97 11.12 -8.91 -0.89
C ASP A 97 11.57 -9.88 0.22
N TYR A 98 12.86 -10.17 0.28
CA TYR A 98 13.47 -10.95 1.36
C TYR A 98 14.82 -10.38 1.76
N VAL A 99 15.21 -10.61 3.02
CA VAL A 99 16.49 -10.20 3.60
C VAL A 99 17.10 -11.40 4.33
N THR A 100 18.36 -11.70 4.04
CA THR A 100 19.06 -12.79 4.74
C THR A 100 19.51 -12.36 6.13
N LYS A 101 19.22 -13.14 7.16
CA LYS A 101 19.69 -12.89 8.55
C LYS A 101 21.20 -12.74 8.57
N LEU A 102 21.71 -11.89 9.47
CA LEU A 102 22.98 -11.18 9.52
C LEU A 102 23.00 -9.92 8.64
N PHE A 103 21.81 -9.33 8.41
CA PHE A 103 21.67 -8.09 7.68
C PHE A 103 22.04 -6.86 8.54
N GLU A 104 22.47 -5.81 7.89
CA GLU A 104 22.47 -4.47 8.50
C GLU A 104 21.05 -3.91 8.47
N VAL A 105 20.59 -3.36 9.60
CA VAL A 105 19.23 -2.79 9.67
C VAL A 105 19.00 -1.69 8.63
N LYS A 106 20.05 -0.98 8.22
CA LYS A 106 19.99 -0.01 7.13
C LYS A 106 19.53 -0.65 5.82
N GLU A 107 20.00 -1.86 5.50
CA GLU A 107 19.53 -2.61 4.33
C GLU A 107 18.03 -2.90 4.42
N LEU A 108 17.57 -3.42 5.57
CA LEU A 108 16.16 -3.67 5.80
C LEU A 108 15.32 -2.39 5.61
N ILE A 109 15.76 -1.25 6.15
CA ILE A 109 15.07 0.03 6.01
C ILE A 109 14.99 0.48 4.55
N PHE A 110 16.07 0.34 3.77
CA PHE A 110 16.06 0.63 2.34
C PHE A 110 15.05 -0.25 1.58
N ARG A 111 14.97 -1.52 1.92
CA ARG A 111 14.02 -2.47 1.32
C ARG A 111 12.58 -2.16 1.71
N ILE A 112 12.30 -1.86 2.99
CA ILE A 112 11.00 -1.38 3.46
C ILE A 112 10.56 -0.18 2.62
N ARG A 113 11.41 0.85 2.48
CA ARG A 113 11.09 2.04 1.68
C ARG A 113 10.87 1.71 0.19
N ALA A 114 11.64 0.77 -0.36
CA ALA A 114 11.49 0.34 -1.75
C ALA A 114 10.18 -0.42 -1.99
N VAL A 115 9.78 -1.29 -1.06
CA VAL A 115 8.50 -2.01 -1.10
C VAL A 115 7.34 -1.03 -0.95
N LEU A 116 7.34 -0.19 0.08
CA LEU A 116 6.31 0.82 0.31
C LEU A 116 6.11 1.74 -0.90
N ARG A 117 7.19 2.12 -1.59
CA ARG A 117 7.12 2.92 -2.81
C ARG A 117 6.42 2.16 -3.95
N ARG A 118 6.64 0.85 -4.11
CA ARG A 118 5.94 0.01 -5.11
C ARG A 118 4.44 -0.08 -4.83
N TYR A 119 4.07 -0.14 -3.56
CA TYR A 119 2.67 -0.12 -3.11
C TYR A 119 2.08 1.28 -3.03
N ASN A 120 2.83 2.31 -3.44
CA ASN A 120 2.46 3.72 -3.25
C ASN A 120 2.15 4.11 -1.79
N ILE A 121 2.64 3.34 -0.83
CA ILE A 121 2.54 3.63 0.61
C ILE A 121 3.69 4.58 0.96
N ASN A 122 3.61 5.82 0.53
CA ASN A 122 4.57 6.84 0.93
C ASN A 122 4.05 7.56 2.17
N SER A 123 4.90 7.63 3.18
CA SER A 123 4.63 8.22 4.48
C SER A 123 4.28 9.72 4.49
N ASN A 124 4.14 10.37 3.33
CA ASN A 124 3.78 11.79 3.22
C ASN A 124 3.27 12.18 1.83
N SER A 125 2.54 11.35 1.15
CA SER A 125 1.94 11.75 -0.12
C SER A 125 0.58 12.40 0.08
N GLU A 126 0.59 13.61 0.64
CA GLU A 126 -0.51 14.55 0.46
C GLU A 126 -0.32 15.26 -0.87
N MET A 127 -1.36 15.28 -1.68
CA MET A 127 -1.42 16.06 -2.90
C MET A 127 -2.56 17.06 -2.77
N THR A 128 -2.23 18.33 -2.87
CA THR A 128 -3.24 19.39 -2.89
C THR A 128 -3.41 19.93 -4.30
N ILE A 129 -4.66 19.98 -4.76
CA ILE A 129 -5.03 20.56 -6.05
C ILE A 129 -6.33 21.36 -5.89
N GLY A 130 -6.24 22.67 -6.13
CA GLY A 130 -7.31 23.59 -5.81
C GLY A 130 -7.62 23.57 -4.30
N ASN A 131 -8.88 23.32 -3.95
CA ASN A 131 -9.32 23.21 -2.57
C ASN A 131 -9.34 21.76 -2.05
N LEU A 132 -8.88 20.79 -2.85
CA LEU A 132 -8.90 19.37 -2.53
C LEU A 132 -7.51 18.90 -2.11
N THR A 133 -7.40 18.28 -0.94
CA THR A 133 -6.23 17.54 -0.47
C THR A 133 -6.53 16.04 -0.51
N LEU A 134 -5.65 15.28 -1.15
CA LEU A 134 -5.67 13.83 -1.26
C LEU A 134 -4.61 13.26 -0.33
N ASN A 135 -5.00 12.46 0.66
CA ASN A 135 -4.07 11.76 1.54
C ASN A 135 -4.01 10.28 1.17
N GLN A 136 -2.88 9.85 0.59
CA GLN A 136 -2.71 8.49 0.10
C GLN A 136 -2.64 7.46 1.23
N SER A 137 -2.07 7.82 2.38
CA SER A 137 -1.94 6.90 3.52
C SER A 137 -3.29 6.53 4.13
N TYR A 138 -4.25 7.46 4.12
CA TYR A 138 -5.58 7.24 4.69
C TYR A 138 -6.65 7.00 3.64
N LEU A 139 -6.30 7.03 2.34
CA LEU A 139 -7.24 7.00 1.21
C LEU A 139 -8.34 8.05 1.36
N GLU A 140 -7.97 9.23 1.83
CA GLU A 140 -8.89 10.30 2.19
C GLU A 140 -8.83 11.47 1.24
N LEU A 141 -10.02 12.05 1.01
CA LEU A 141 -10.22 13.35 0.40
C LEU A 141 -10.55 14.35 1.48
N GLN A 142 -9.90 15.49 1.47
CA GLN A 142 -10.24 16.60 2.34
C GLN A 142 -10.51 17.86 1.51
N VAL A 143 -11.65 18.50 1.78
CA VAL A 143 -12.01 19.82 1.26
C VAL A 143 -12.45 20.68 2.42
N SER A 144 -11.68 21.72 2.76
CA SER A 144 -11.91 22.53 3.97
C SER A 144 -11.96 21.63 5.22
N ASN A 145 -13.07 21.66 5.97
CA ASN A 145 -13.27 20.85 7.17
C ASN A 145 -14.03 19.52 6.91
N LYS A 146 -14.22 19.13 5.64
CA LYS A 146 -14.91 17.89 5.30
C LYS A 146 -13.89 16.86 4.83
N THR A 147 -13.89 15.70 5.45
CA THR A 147 -13.05 14.55 5.07
C THR A 147 -13.94 13.40 4.62
N MET A 148 -13.48 12.63 3.65
CA MET A 148 -14.15 11.45 3.13
C MET A 148 -13.13 10.38 2.74
N THR A 149 -13.26 9.19 3.29
CA THR A 149 -12.47 8.01 2.88
C THR A 149 -13.03 7.42 1.59
N LEU A 150 -12.16 7.01 0.67
CA LEU A 150 -12.54 6.35 -0.57
C LEU A 150 -12.17 4.86 -0.55
N PRO A 151 -12.92 4.02 -1.29
CA PRO A 151 -12.43 2.70 -1.68
C PRO A 151 -11.11 2.81 -2.43
N ASN A 152 -10.20 1.86 -2.21
CA ASN A 152 -8.83 1.92 -2.73
C ASN A 152 -8.76 2.20 -4.25
N LYS A 153 -9.53 1.49 -5.08
CA LYS A 153 -9.54 1.70 -6.54
C LYS A 153 -10.05 3.08 -6.96
N GLU A 154 -11.04 3.63 -6.24
CA GLU A 154 -11.54 4.99 -6.48
C GLU A 154 -10.47 6.03 -6.09
N PHE A 155 -9.78 5.82 -4.97
CA PHE A 155 -8.70 6.70 -4.54
C PHE A 155 -7.55 6.69 -5.55
N GLN A 156 -7.05 5.50 -5.92
CA GLN A 156 -5.96 5.35 -6.88
C GLN A 156 -6.29 6.02 -8.22
N LEU A 157 -7.52 5.87 -8.72
CA LEU A 157 -7.97 6.49 -9.95
C LEU A 157 -7.94 8.02 -9.86
N LEU A 158 -8.51 8.58 -8.79
CA LEU A 158 -8.52 10.03 -8.59
C LEU A 158 -7.10 10.57 -8.41
N PHE A 159 -6.27 9.90 -7.61
CA PHE A 159 -4.88 10.28 -7.36
C PHE A 159 -4.05 10.28 -8.64
N MET A 160 -4.19 9.25 -9.48
CA MET A 160 -3.52 9.15 -10.78
C MET A 160 -3.88 10.32 -11.70
N LEU A 161 -5.18 10.63 -11.81
CA LEU A 161 -5.66 11.74 -12.66
C LEU A 161 -5.20 13.10 -12.10
N ALA A 162 -5.28 13.28 -10.77
CA ALA A 162 -4.91 14.51 -10.08
C ALA A 162 -3.40 14.79 -10.11
N ALA A 163 -2.57 13.75 -10.15
CA ALA A 163 -1.11 13.88 -10.26
C ALA A 163 -0.66 14.51 -11.59
N ARG A 164 -1.51 14.48 -12.62
CA ARG A 164 -1.20 15.04 -13.95
C ARG A 164 -2.44 15.75 -14.52
N PRO A 165 -2.77 16.94 -13.98
CA PRO A 165 -3.90 17.72 -14.46
C PRO A 165 -3.80 17.99 -15.96
N LYS A 166 -4.95 18.00 -16.64
CA LYS A 166 -5.11 18.20 -18.09
C LYS A 166 -4.59 17.05 -18.97
N GLN A 167 -3.81 16.09 -18.43
CA GLN A 167 -3.42 14.90 -19.19
C GLN A 167 -4.64 14.00 -19.39
N ILE A 168 -4.81 13.54 -20.63
CA ILE A 168 -5.85 12.55 -20.97
C ILE A 168 -5.28 11.16 -20.71
N PHE A 169 -6.04 10.33 -20.00
CA PHE A 169 -5.75 8.90 -19.80
C PHE A 169 -6.83 8.08 -20.49
N THR A 170 -6.42 7.14 -21.34
CA THR A 170 -7.37 6.21 -21.96
C THR A 170 -7.92 5.21 -20.95
N ARG A 171 -9.02 4.51 -21.29
CA ARG A 171 -9.59 3.48 -20.41
C ARG A 171 -8.59 2.34 -20.19
N GLU A 172 -7.92 1.92 -21.25
CA GLU A 172 -6.89 0.88 -21.20
C GLU A 172 -5.75 1.26 -20.25
N GLN A 173 -5.21 2.48 -20.36
CA GLN A 173 -4.16 2.98 -19.48
C GLN A 173 -4.59 3.02 -18.01
N ILE A 174 -5.86 3.38 -17.75
CA ILE A 174 -6.43 3.40 -16.41
C ILE A 174 -6.56 1.97 -15.87
N ILE A 175 -7.08 1.04 -16.66
CA ILE A 175 -7.22 -0.36 -16.28
C ILE A 175 -5.87 -0.97 -15.98
N GLU A 176 -4.94 -0.90 -16.91
CA GLU A 176 -3.59 -1.42 -16.77
C GLU A 176 -2.95 -0.95 -15.46
N LYS A 177 -3.05 0.36 -15.17
CA LYS A 177 -2.38 0.96 -14.02
C LYS A 177 -3.06 0.66 -12.69
N ILE A 178 -4.38 0.49 -12.65
CA ILE A 178 -5.14 0.37 -11.40
C ILE A 178 -5.61 -1.06 -11.14
N TRP A 179 -5.96 -1.82 -12.19
CA TRP A 179 -6.40 -3.20 -12.08
C TRP A 179 -5.34 -4.23 -12.49
N GLY A 180 -4.29 -3.80 -13.23
CA GLY A 180 -3.22 -4.65 -13.71
C GLY A 180 -3.44 -5.13 -15.15
N TYR A 181 -2.36 -5.70 -15.74
CA TYR A 181 -2.38 -6.21 -17.12
C TYR A 181 -3.30 -7.42 -17.31
N ASP A 182 -3.46 -8.24 -16.26
CA ASP A 182 -4.24 -9.48 -16.29
C ASP A 182 -5.74 -9.26 -15.98
N TYR A 183 -6.22 -8.01 -16.05
CA TYR A 183 -7.61 -7.71 -15.77
C TYR A 183 -8.50 -8.15 -16.93
N GLU A 184 -9.29 -9.19 -16.71
CA GLU A 184 -10.25 -9.76 -17.71
C GLU A 184 -11.64 -9.07 -17.71
N GLY A 185 -11.83 -8.01 -16.93
CA GLY A 185 -13.11 -7.32 -16.83
C GLY A 185 -13.36 -6.29 -17.94
N ASP A 186 -14.61 -5.79 -18.00
CA ASP A 186 -15.05 -4.79 -18.99
C ASP A 186 -14.45 -3.41 -18.66
N GLU A 187 -13.96 -2.70 -19.67
CA GLU A 187 -13.48 -1.31 -19.58
C GLU A 187 -14.50 -0.32 -19.01
N ARG A 188 -15.80 -0.64 -19.11
CA ARG A 188 -16.88 0.13 -18.48
C ARG A 188 -16.79 0.20 -16.96
N THR A 189 -15.97 -0.65 -16.34
CA THR A 189 -15.64 -0.56 -14.92
C THR A 189 -15.08 0.82 -14.58
N VAL A 190 -14.24 1.39 -15.45
CA VAL A 190 -13.71 2.75 -15.29
C VAL A 190 -14.83 3.78 -15.21
N ASP A 191 -15.81 3.69 -16.12
CA ASP A 191 -16.91 4.65 -16.20
C ASP A 191 -17.76 4.67 -14.92
N VAL A 192 -17.95 3.50 -14.30
CA VAL A 192 -18.66 3.37 -13.02
C VAL A 192 -17.90 4.09 -11.90
N HIS A 193 -16.59 3.91 -11.82
CA HIS A 193 -15.75 4.54 -10.80
C HIS A 193 -15.67 6.07 -11.03
N ILE A 194 -15.54 6.52 -12.27
CA ILE A 194 -15.61 7.94 -12.64
C ILE A 194 -16.92 8.58 -12.20
N LYS A 195 -18.05 7.91 -12.47
CA LYS A 195 -19.38 8.39 -12.05
C LYS A 195 -19.46 8.59 -10.52
N ARG A 196 -18.97 7.60 -9.75
CA ARG A 196 -18.94 7.67 -8.28
C ARG A 196 -18.04 8.79 -7.79
N LEU A 197 -16.84 8.93 -8.35
CA LEU A 197 -15.90 9.99 -8.01
C LEU A 197 -16.49 11.38 -8.26
N ARG A 198 -17.14 11.60 -9.40
CA ARG A 198 -17.83 12.87 -9.70
C ARG A 198 -18.89 13.22 -8.65
N GLN A 199 -19.67 12.24 -8.21
CA GLN A 199 -20.67 12.45 -7.17
C GLN A 199 -20.04 12.83 -5.83
N ARG A 200 -18.93 12.18 -5.47
CA ARG A 200 -18.21 12.45 -4.23
C ARG A 200 -17.53 13.83 -4.22
N LEU A 201 -16.84 14.19 -5.31
CA LEU A 201 -16.24 15.51 -5.49
C LEU A 201 -17.29 16.62 -5.39
N LYS A 202 -18.44 16.43 -6.06
CA LYS A 202 -19.55 17.36 -5.97
C LYS A 202 -20.10 17.51 -4.54
N LYS A 203 -20.24 16.39 -3.80
CA LYS A 203 -20.71 16.40 -2.39
C LYS A 203 -19.76 17.16 -1.47
N LEU A 204 -18.46 17.13 -1.75
CA LEU A 204 -17.43 17.85 -1.00
C LEU A 204 -17.30 19.32 -1.42
N ASN A 205 -17.91 19.76 -2.53
CA ASN A 205 -17.70 21.05 -3.18
C ASN A 205 -16.22 21.24 -3.61
N ALA A 206 -15.61 20.19 -4.15
CA ALA A 206 -14.26 20.26 -4.71
C ALA A 206 -14.24 21.12 -5.97
N THR A 207 -13.20 21.94 -6.14
CA THR A 207 -12.97 22.71 -7.37
C THR A 207 -12.41 21.84 -8.50
N LEU A 208 -11.91 20.65 -8.16
CA LEU A 208 -11.46 19.65 -9.12
C LEU A 208 -12.64 18.94 -9.78
N THR A 209 -12.64 18.89 -11.11
CA THR A 209 -13.62 18.14 -11.90
C THR A 209 -12.96 17.08 -12.78
N ILE A 210 -13.66 15.96 -12.98
CA ILE A 210 -13.23 14.91 -13.91
C ILE A 210 -14.00 15.09 -15.21
N GLU A 211 -13.29 15.36 -16.30
CA GLU A 211 -13.88 15.57 -17.62
C GLU A 211 -13.76 14.32 -18.48
N THR A 212 -14.77 14.11 -19.37
CA THR A 212 -14.72 13.09 -20.39
C THR A 212 -14.28 13.71 -21.71
N VAL A 213 -13.18 13.19 -22.26
CA VAL A 213 -12.76 13.53 -23.64
C VAL A 213 -13.29 12.44 -24.55
N ARG A 214 -14.32 12.78 -25.36
CA ARG A 214 -15.04 11.81 -26.21
C ARG A 214 -14.06 11.03 -27.11
N GLY A 215 -14.18 9.71 -27.11
CA GLY A 215 -13.33 8.82 -27.90
C GLY A 215 -11.88 8.68 -27.42
N GLN A 216 -11.46 9.37 -26.35
CA GLN A 216 -10.08 9.33 -25.86
C GLN A 216 -9.98 8.84 -24.42
N GLY A 217 -10.83 9.32 -23.49
CA GLY A 217 -10.76 8.91 -22.09
C GLY A 217 -11.14 9.99 -21.10
N TYR A 218 -10.36 10.13 -20.03
CA TYR A 218 -10.64 11.03 -18.91
C TYR A 218 -9.44 11.90 -18.55
N LYS A 219 -9.72 13.11 -18.11
CA LYS A 219 -8.75 14.05 -17.52
C LYS A 219 -9.35 14.75 -16.31
N VAL A 220 -8.54 15.45 -15.54
CA VAL A 220 -9.02 16.37 -14.50
C VAL A 220 -8.67 17.80 -14.82
N GLU A 221 -9.54 18.72 -14.44
CA GLU A 221 -9.32 20.16 -14.46
C GLU A 221 -9.67 20.77 -13.12
N ASN A 222 -8.92 21.79 -12.71
CA ASN A 222 -9.21 22.56 -11.52
C ASN A 222 -9.80 23.91 -11.93
N HIS A 223 -11.00 24.17 -11.45
CA HIS A 223 -11.70 25.44 -11.66
C HIS A 223 -11.52 26.32 -10.41
N VAL A 224 -10.60 27.24 -10.49
CA VAL A 224 -10.36 28.26 -9.45
C VAL A 224 -11.40 29.35 -9.55
#